data_dd6217b83c6ca4f0a72d0137caf5ff76
#
_entry.id   dd6217b83c6ca4f0a72d0137caf5ff76
#
_cell.length_a   1.000
_cell.length_b   1.000
_cell.length_c   1.000
_cell.angle_alpha   90.00
_cell.angle_beta   90.00
_cell.angle_gamma   90.00
#
_symmetry.space_group_name_H-M   'P 1'
#
loop_
_entity.id
_entity.type
_entity.pdbx_description
1 polymer ?
#
loop_
_entity_poly.entity_id
_entity_poly.type
_entity_poly.pdbx_seq_one_letter_code
_entity_poly.pdbx_strand_id
1 'polypeptide(L)'
;NYFVILFRSSPILPWDLLSVGTAATVANNYTFSITYLVAQLTAGFLGCIILAGKCNLHFPALSAKKTIRGLIRLALCCVLIIPSAFYVHFLYQPDIADYTSLDNTLFTPKYMFKTNGFFVAFLMDSRYLRIDEPNGYSKEYAQSLLDEQTETSSTADDLPNIVVIMDECFSDPTVLGDFSCNEDFM
;
A
#
# COMPACT_ATOMS: atom_id res chain seq x y z
N ASN A 1 -9.62 -6.24 -6.23
CA ASN A 1 -8.31 -6.88 -6.32
C ASN A 1 -8.18 -7.82 -7.52
N TYR A 2 -9.20 -8.67 -7.83
CA TYR A 2 -9.15 -9.63 -8.94
C TYR A 2 -8.77 -8.98 -10.28
N PHE A 3 -9.49 -7.95 -10.74
CA PHE A 3 -9.19 -7.28 -12.01
C PHE A 3 -7.84 -6.56 -12.00
N VAL A 4 -7.43 -6.00 -10.86
CA VAL A 4 -6.12 -5.36 -10.75
C VAL A 4 -4.98 -6.36 -10.94
N ILE A 5 -5.10 -7.54 -10.32
CA ILE A 5 -4.14 -8.62 -10.54
C ILE A 5 -4.15 -9.11 -12.00
N LEU A 6 -5.33 -9.16 -12.62
CA LEU A 6 -5.47 -9.59 -14.02
C LEU A 6 -4.75 -8.63 -14.99
N PHE A 7 -4.86 -7.31 -14.76
CA PHE A 7 -4.31 -6.29 -15.65
C PHE A 7 -2.87 -5.92 -15.35
N ARG A 8 -2.49 -5.88 -14.07
CA ARG A 8 -1.19 -5.40 -13.61
C ARG A 8 -0.28 -6.52 -13.07
N SER A 9 -0.79 -7.74 -12.89
CA SER A 9 -0.09 -8.87 -12.26
C SER A 9 0.34 -8.63 -10.81
N SER A 10 -0.15 -7.58 -10.17
CA SER A 10 0.16 -7.15 -8.81
C SER A 10 -1.14 -6.86 -8.05
N PRO A 11 -1.23 -7.12 -6.74
CA PRO A 11 -2.41 -6.80 -5.94
C PRO A 11 -2.62 -5.29 -5.82
N ILE A 12 -3.80 -4.89 -5.31
CA ILE A 12 -4.05 -3.50 -4.92
C ILE A 12 -3.20 -3.19 -3.70
N LEU A 13 -2.43 -2.12 -3.79
CA LEU A 13 -1.56 -1.61 -2.74
C LEU A 13 -2.17 -0.37 -2.09
N PRO A 14 -1.82 -0.03 -0.85
CA PRO A 14 -2.42 1.11 -0.15
C PRO A 14 -2.30 2.44 -0.90
N TRP A 15 -1.17 2.69 -1.57
CA TRP A 15 -0.97 3.92 -2.36
C TRP A 15 -1.78 3.96 -3.66
N ASP A 16 -2.28 2.83 -4.16
CA ASP A 16 -3.21 2.81 -5.30
C ASP A 16 -4.51 3.55 -4.98
N LEU A 17 -4.89 3.64 -3.69
CA LEU A 17 -6.07 4.40 -3.28
C LEU A 17 -5.91 5.90 -3.55
N LEU A 18 -4.69 6.42 -3.53
CA LEU A 18 -4.41 7.82 -3.86
C LEU A 18 -4.57 8.08 -5.37
N SER A 19 -4.45 7.05 -6.20
CA SER A 19 -4.52 7.12 -7.66
C SER A 19 -5.87 6.68 -8.23
N VAL A 20 -6.89 6.48 -7.40
CA VAL A 20 -8.23 6.02 -7.84
C VAL A 20 -8.84 6.97 -8.90
N GLY A 21 -8.64 8.28 -8.75
CA GLY A 21 -9.10 9.26 -9.74
C GLY A 21 -8.48 9.01 -11.13
N THR A 22 -7.17 8.82 -11.19
CA THR A 22 -6.44 8.51 -12.43
C THR A 22 -6.89 7.15 -13.00
N ALA A 23 -7.04 6.14 -12.15
CA ALA A 23 -7.51 4.83 -12.57
C ALA A 23 -8.91 4.90 -13.20
N ALA A 24 -9.80 5.73 -12.68
CA ALA A 24 -11.14 5.93 -13.22
C ALA A 24 -11.12 6.55 -14.63
N THR A 25 -10.20 7.47 -14.93
CA THR A 25 -10.08 8.08 -16.26
C THR A 25 -9.64 7.12 -17.35
N VAL A 26 -8.85 6.11 -17.00
CA VAL A 26 -8.34 5.10 -17.93
C VAL A 26 -9.14 3.80 -17.94
N ALA A 27 -10.15 3.68 -17.05
CA ALA A 27 -10.94 2.46 -16.90
C ALA A 27 -11.63 2.00 -18.19
N ASN A 28 -12.00 2.94 -19.07
CA ASN A 28 -12.64 2.66 -20.37
C ASN A 28 -11.71 1.92 -21.35
N ASN A 29 -10.40 1.93 -21.11
CA ASN A 29 -9.43 1.21 -21.94
C ASN A 29 -9.32 -0.27 -21.59
N TYR A 30 -10.01 -0.71 -20.54
CA TYR A 30 -9.98 -2.09 -20.06
C TYR A 30 -11.33 -2.78 -20.23
N THR A 31 -11.30 -4.04 -20.64
CA THR A 31 -12.49 -4.88 -20.74
C THR A 31 -12.68 -5.69 -19.46
N PHE A 32 -13.75 -5.41 -18.73
CA PHE A 32 -14.08 -6.12 -17.50
C PHE A 32 -15.03 -7.29 -17.82
N SER A 33 -14.49 -8.50 -17.93
CA SER A 33 -15.29 -9.70 -18.12
C SER A 33 -15.66 -10.34 -16.78
N ILE A 34 -16.94 -10.56 -16.56
CA ILE A 34 -17.42 -11.27 -15.37
C ILE A 34 -17.18 -12.76 -15.58
N THR A 35 -16.16 -13.30 -14.92
CA THR A 35 -15.91 -14.75 -14.93
C THR A 35 -16.85 -15.47 -13.97
N TYR A 36 -17.03 -16.78 -14.18
CA TYR A 36 -17.84 -17.63 -13.32
C TYR A 36 -17.42 -17.51 -11.83
N LEU A 37 -16.12 -17.46 -11.57
CA LEU A 37 -15.56 -17.29 -10.23
C LEU A 37 -16.02 -15.97 -9.59
N VAL A 38 -15.94 -14.86 -10.32
CA VAL A 38 -16.37 -13.54 -9.82
C VAL A 38 -17.86 -13.54 -9.52
N ALA A 39 -18.67 -14.14 -10.40
CA ALA A 39 -20.11 -14.25 -10.20
C ALA A 39 -20.45 -15.08 -8.95
N GLN A 40 -19.80 -16.22 -8.75
CA GLN A 40 -19.99 -17.05 -7.56
C GLN A 40 -19.60 -16.33 -6.25
N LEU A 41 -18.43 -15.69 -6.21
CA LEU A 41 -17.99 -14.95 -5.04
C LEU A 41 -18.94 -13.80 -4.72
N THR A 42 -19.40 -13.06 -5.73
CA THR A 42 -20.37 -11.97 -5.56
C THR A 42 -21.72 -12.50 -5.05
N ALA A 43 -22.23 -13.58 -5.62
CA ALA A 43 -23.46 -14.21 -5.16
C ALA A 43 -23.34 -14.73 -3.73
N GLY A 44 -22.23 -15.37 -3.38
CA GLY A 44 -21.95 -15.83 -2.03
C GLY A 44 -21.90 -14.68 -1.01
N PHE A 45 -21.23 -13.58 -1.35
CA PHE A 45 -21.14 -12.40 -0.50
C PHE A 45 -22.52 -11.75 -0.27
N LEU A 46 -23.31 -11.59 -1.34
CA LEU A 46 -24.67 -11.08 -1.23
C LEU A 46 -25.56 -12.02 -0.41
N GLY A 47 -25.41 -13.33 -0.58
CA GLY A 47 -26.10 -14.34 0.23
C GLY A 47 -25.77 -14.17 1.72
N CYS A 48 -24.49 -13.99 2.08
CA CYS A 48 -24.07 -13.75 3.46
C CYS A 48 -24.69 -12.46 4.04
N ILE A 49 -24.73 -11.37 3.25
CA ILE A 49 -25.37 -10.10 3.68
C ILE A 49 -26.85 -10.31 3.95
N ILE A 50 -27.55 -11.01 3.06
CA ILE A 50 -29.00 -11.29 3.23
C ILE A 50 -29.24 -12.15 4.46
N LEU A 51 -28.43 -13.20 4.66
CA LEU A 51 -28.51 -14.05 5.84
C LEU A 51 -28.23 -13.28 7.12
N ALA A 52 -27.18 -12.46 7.15
CA ALA A 52 -26.85 -11.60 8.28
C ALA A 52 -27.97 -10.62 8.61
N GLY A 53 -28.59 -10.02 7.59
CA GLY A 53 -29.74 -9.13 7.75
C GLY A 53 -31.00 -9.83 8.25
N LYS A 54 -31.15 -11.12 7.94
CA LYS A 54 -32.26 -11.95 8.44
C LYS A 54 -31.99 -12.61 9.80
N CYS A 55 -30.71 -12.75 10.19
CA CYS A 55 -30.34 -13.18 11.52
C CYS A 55 -30.66 -12.05 12.51
N ASN A 56 -31.87 -12.11 13.04
CA ASN A 56 -32.34 -11.19 14.08
C ASN A 56 -31.67 -11.57 15.41
N LEU A 57 -30.37 -11.19 15.55
CA LEU A 57 -29.67 -11.35 16.83
C LEU A 57 -30.29 -10.40 17.84
N HIS A 58 -31.37 -10.86 18.47
CA HIS A 58 -31.93 -10.21 19.65
C HIS A 58 -30.95 -10.37 20.81
N PHE A 59 -30.04 -9.44 20.95
CA PHE A 59 -29.34 -9.27 22.20
C PHE A 59 -30.40 -8.87 23.25
N PRO A 60 -30.48 -9.60 24.38
CA PRO A 60 -31.43 -9.25 25.43
C PRO A 60 -31.24 -7.78 25.77
N ALA A 61 -32.31 -7.02 25.67
CA ALA A 61 -32.29 -5.61 25.99
C ALA A 61 -31.86 -5.47 27.43
N LEU A 62 -30.60 -5.08 27.68
CA LEU A 62 -30.15 -4.78 29.03
C LEU A 62 -31.09 -3.73 29.61
N SER A 63 -31.88 -4.14 30.63
CA SER A 63 -32.80 -3.26 31.38
C SER A 63 -32.03 -2.26 32.26
N ALA A 64 -30.98 -1.66 31.73
CA ALA A 64 -30.10 -0.73 32.40
C ALA A 64 -30.48 0.72 32.08
N LYS A 65 -30.27 1.62 33.05
CA LYS A 65 -30.44 3.06 32.86
C LYS A 65 -29.65 3.51 31.62
N LYS A 66 -30.14 4.53 30.90
CA LYS A 66 -29.55 5.06 29.63
C LYS A 66 -28.04 5.30 29.73
N THR A 67 -27.58 5.81 30.87
CA THR A 67 -26.16 6.06 31.17
C THR A 67 -25.33 4.77 31.23
N ILE A 68 -25.86 3.71 31.87
CA ILE A 68 -25.14 2.42 31.96
C ILE A 68 -25.04 1.76 30.59
N ARG A 69 -26.07 1.84 29.75
CA ARG A 69 -26.01 1.37 28.36
C ARG A 69 -24.96 2.13 27.52
N GLY A 70 -24.80 3.44 27.75
CA GLY A 70 -23.76 4.25 27.12
C GLY A 70 -22.36 3.79 27.55
N LEU A 71 -22.14 3.56 28.84
CA LEU A 71 -20.87 3.06 29.38
C LEU A 71 -20.53 1.67 28.83
N ILE A 72 -21.49 0.76 28.74
CA ILE A 72 -21.27 -0.58 28.18
C ILE A 72 -20.89 -0.51 26.70
N ARG A 73 -21.55 0.35 25.91
CA ARG A 73 -21.18 0.57 24.51
C ARG A 73 -19.77 1.14 24.38
N LEU A 74 -19.42 2.13 25.19
CA LEU A 74 -18.08 2.69 25.22
C LEU A 74 -17.03 1.64 25.58
N ALA A 75 -17.28 0.84 26.62
CA ALA A 75 -16.39 -0.25 27.03
C ALA A 75 -16.21 -1.29 25.90
N LEU A 76 -17.29 -1.68 25.22
CA LEU A 76 -17.22 -2.57 24.06
C LEU A 76 -16.41 -1.97 22.89
N CYS A 77 -16.61 -0.68 22.61
CA CYS A 77 -15.79 0.02 21.61
C CYS A 77 -14.32 0.02 22.00
N CYS A 78 -13.99 0.31 23.27
CA CYS A 78 -12.60 0.28 23.74
C CYS A 78 -11.98 -1.12 23.65
N VAL A 79 -12.73 -2.16 24.00
CA VAL A 79 -12.28 -3.57 23.90
C VAL A 79 -12.01 -3.98 22.46
N LEU A 80 -12.69 -3.40 21.47
CA LEU A 80 -12.44 -3.67 20.05
C LEU A 80 -11.32 -2.78 19.49
N ILE A 81 -11.34 -1.49 19.77
CA ILE A 81 -10.41 -0.52 19.18
C ILE A 81 -9.00 -0.69 19.74
N ILE A 82 -8.83 -0.86 21.05
CA ILE A 82 -7.50 -0.94 21.66
C ILE A 82 -6.70 -2.16 21.16
N PRO A 83 -7.24 -3.39 21.17
CA PRO A 83 -6.51 -4.54 20.61
C PRO A 83 -6.27 -4.40 19.11
N SER A 84 -7.23 -3.82 18.37
CA SER A 84 -7.04 -3.59 16.93
C SER A 84 -5.90 -2.61 16.64
N ALA A 85 -5.83 -1.51 17.38
CA ALA A 85 -4.74 -0.54 17.27
C ALA A 85 -3.39 -1.16 17.66
N PHE A 86 -3.37 -1.97 18.72
CA PHE A 86 -2.18 -2.70 19.12
C PHE A 86 -1.74 -3.72 18.06
N TYR A 87 -2.69 -4.43 17.46
CA TYR A 87 -2.41 -5.35 16.35
C TYR A 87 -1.84 -4.66 15.12
N VAL A 88 -2.39 -3.52 14.72
CA VAL A 88 -1.85 -2.70 13.62
C VAL A 88 -0.44 -2.22 13.96
N HIS A 89 -0.22 -1.73 15.17
CA HIS A 89 1.11 -1.32 15.63
C HIS A 89 2.11 -2.49 15.59
N PHE A 90 1.68 -3.68 16.00
CA PHE A 90 2.50 -4.89 15.90
C PHE A 90 2.86 -5.23 14.46
N LEU A 91 1.90 -5.14 13.52
CA LEU A 91 2.16 -5.37 12.08
C LEU A 91 3.12 -4.36 11.45
N TYR A 92 3.29 -3.19 12.06
CA TYR A 92 4.19 -2.15 11.58
C TYR A 92 5.64 -2.33 12.04
N GLN A 93 5.92 -3.29 12.91
CA GLN A 93 7.30 -3.56 13.34
C GLN A 93 8.15 -4.02 12.14
N PRO A 94 9.35 -3.44 11.94
CA PRO A 94 10.22 -3.80 10.83
C PRO A 94 10.67 -5.27 10.91
N ASP A 95 10.86 -5.78 12.12
CA ASP A 95 11.40 -7.11 12.40
C ASP A 95 10.29 -8.17 12.56
N ILE A 96 9.07 -7.88 12.08
CA ILE A 96 7.92 -8.77 12.26
C ILE A 96 8.15 -10.16 11.66
N ALA A 97 8.91 -10.23 10.56
CA ALA A 97 9.24 -11.49 9.89
C ALA A 97 10.09 -12.41 10.78
N ASP A 98 10.92 -11.84 11.66
CA ASP A 98 11.79 -12.60 12.56
C ASP A 98 11.03 -13.31 13.70
N TYR A 99 9.87 -12.77 14.06
CA TYR A 99 9.03 -13.29 15.16
C TYR A 99 7.78 -14.03 14.69
N THR A 100 7.48 -13.96 13.39
CA THR A 100 6.26 -14.53 12.80
C THR A 100 6.60 -15.21 11.47
N SER A 101 5.65 -15.99 10.96
CA SER A 101 5.74 -16.54 9.59
C SER A 101 5.28 -15.56 8.51
N LEU A 102 5.14 -14.27 8.84
CA LEU A 102 4.70 -13.25 7.91
C LEU A 102 5.83 -12.83 6.99
N ASP A 103 5.53 -12.70 5.72
CA ASP A 103 6.46 -12.13 4.73
C ASP A 103 6.45 -10.60 4.81
N ASN A 104 7.63 -9.99 4.82
CA ASN A 104 7.81 -8.54 4.91
C ASN A 104 8.49 -7.96 3.65
N THR A 105 8.53 -8.70 2.55
CA THR A 105 9.24 -8.35 1.33
C THR A 105 8.47 -7.32 0.50
N LEU A 106 8.95 -6.07 0.49
CA LEU A 106 8.31 -4.97 -0.24
C LEU A 106 8.30 -5.16 -1.77
N PHE A 107 9.39 -5.71 -2.32
CA PHE A 107 9.57 -5.80 -3.78
C PHE A 107 8.83 -6.97 -4.44
N THR A 108 8.23 -7.85 -3.67
CA THR A 108 7.43 -8.98 -4.17
C THR A 108 6.01 -8.98 -3.62
N PRO A 109 5.20 -7.93 -3.88
CA PRO A 109 3.88 -7.78 -3.25
C PRO A 109 2.96 -8.96 -3.55
N LYS A 110 3.05 -9.57 -4.73
CA LYS A 110 2.25 -10.74 -5.07
C LYS A 110 2.51 -11.93 -4.15
N TYR A 111 3.77 -12.16 -3.78
CA TYR A 111 4.17 -13.22 -2.87
C TYR A 111 3.73 -12.90 -1.44
N MET A 112 4.01 -11.68 -0.97
CA MET A 112 3.61 -11.19 0.34
C MET A 112 2.10 -11.31 0.56
N PHE A 113 1.28 -10.89 -0.41
CA PHE A 113 -0.18 -10.99 -0.34
C PHE A 113 -0.69 -12.43 -0.40
N LYS A 114 0.01 -13.32 -1.09
CA LYS A 114 -0.30 -14.75 -1.11
C LYS A 114 0.00 -15.43 0.23
N THR A 115 1.10 -15.07 0.86
CA THR A 115 1.56 -15.66 2.13
C THR A 115 0.77 -15.11 3.32
N ASN A 116 0.64 -13.79 3.43
CA ASN A 116 0.03 -13.12 4.58
C ASN A 116 -1.51 -12.99 4.46
N GLY A 117 -2.05 -13.15 3.27
CA GLY A 117 -3.43 -12.82 2.95
C GLY A 117 -3.64 -11.32 2.74
N PHE A 118 -4.74 -10.96 2.03
CA PHE A 118 -4.98 -9.60 1.55
C PHE A 118 -5.00 -8.55 2.66
N PHE A 119 -5.76 -8.77 3.73
CA PHE A 119 -5.93 -7.75 4.78
C PHE A 119 -4.64 -7.48 5.56
N VAL A 120 -3.92 -8.52 5.94
CA VAL A 120 -2.68 -8.38 6.71
C VAL A 120 -1.61 -7.71 5.86
N ALA A 121 -1.39 -8.17 4.64
CA ALA A 121 -0.43 -7.58 3.72
C ALA A 121 -0.75 -6.11 3.41
N PHE A 122 -2.02 -5.78 3.14
CA PHE A 122 -2.46 -4.41 2.90
C PHE A 122 -2.22 -3.50 4.10
N LEU A 123 -2.47 -3.97 5.33
CA LEU A 123 -2.17 -3.22 6.54
C LEU A 123 -0.66 -3.05 6.73
N MET A 124 0.14 -4.09 6.51
CA MET A 124 1.60 -3.99 6.59
C MET A 124 2.16 -2.98 5.59
N ASP A 125 1.68 -2.98 4.36
CA ASP A 125 2.10 -2.02 3.33
C ASP A 125 1.64 -0.59 3.61
N SER A 126 0.55 -0.41 4.38
CA SER A 126 0.05 0.94 4.69
C SER A 126 1.02 1.77 5.53
N ARG A 127 2.01 1.16 6.18
CA ARG A 127 3.11 1.88 6.86
C ARG A 127 3.91 2.76 5.90
N TYR A 128 4.03 2.35 4.64
CA TYR A 128 4.78 3.09 3.61
C TYR A 128 4.02 4.29 3.01
N LEU A 129 2.75 4.49 3.39
CA LEU A 129 2.03 5.72 3.05
C LEU A 129 2.57 6.95 3.78
N ARG A 130 3.28 6.74 4.88
CA ARG A 130 3.93 7.80 5.64
C ARG A 130 5.44 7.67 5.44
N ILE A 131 6.03 8.73 4.94
CA ILE A 131 7.48 8.90 4.85
C ILE A 131 7.86 9.80 6.03
N ASP A 132 8.69 9.27 6.93
CA ASP A 132 9.23 10.07 8.02
C ASP A 132 10.34 10.97 7.50
N GLU A 133 10.41 12.18 8.03
CA GLU A 133 11.43 13.15 7.68
C GLU A 133 12.82 12.64 8.13
N PRO A 134 13.86 12.77 7.30
CA PRO A 134 15.22 12.42 7.69
C PRO A 134 15.68 13.20 8.93
N ASN A 135 16.50 12.57 9.76
CA ASN A 135 17.06 13.24 10.93
C ASN A 135 17.85 14.49 10.52
N GLY A 136 17.51 15.63 11.12
CA GLY A 136 18.16 16.91 10.83
C GLY A 136 17.57 17.66 9.63
N TYR A 137 16.50 17.13 9.00
CA TYR A 137 15.79 17.85 7.95
C TYR A 137 15.03 19.06 8.54
N SER A 138 15.24 20.21 7.94
CA SER A 138 14.38 21.37 8.10
C SER A 138 14.30 22.10 6.76
N LYS A 139 13.19 22.82 6.56
CA LYS A 139 13.01 23.63 5.35
C LYS A 139 14.09 24.71 5.23
N GLU A 140 14.46 25.31 6.36
CA GLU A 140 15.50 26.33 6.46
C GLU A 140 16.88 25.76 6.10
N TYR A 141 17.19 24.55 6.57
CA TYR A 141 18.44 23.87 6.23
C TYR A 141 18.49 23.52 4.74
N ALA A 142 17.42 23.01 4.17
CA ALA A 142 17.34 22.72 2.73
C ALA A 142 17.51 24.01 1.90
N GLN A 143 16.90 25.13 2.32
CA GLN A 143 17.03 26.41 1.67
C GLN A 143 18.48 26.94 1.75
N SER A 144 19.14 26.82 2.92
CA SER A 144 20.53 27.25 3.07
C SER A 144 21.50 26.52 2.14
N LEU A 145 21.27 25.22 1.89
CA LEU A 145 22.06 24.44 0.93
C LEU A 145 21.88 24.93 -0.52
N LEU A 146 20.66 25.38 -0.88
CA LEU A 146 20.41 25.96 -2.19
C LEU A 146 21.06 27.36 -2.32
N ASP A 147 20.98 28.17 -1.29
CA ASP A 147 21.55 29.52 -1.26
C ASP A 147 23.09 29.48 -1.34
N GLU A 148 23.73 28.52 -0.66
CA GLU A 148 25.18 28.29 -0.74
C GLU A 148 25.66 27.92 -2.16
N GLN A 149 24.82 27.23 -2.93
CA GLN A 149 25.14 26.84 -4.31
C GLN A 149 24.87 27.95 -5.34
N THR A 150 24.04 28.92 -5.02
CA THR A 150 23.64 29.99 -5.94
C THR A 150 24.74 31.06 -6.10
N GLU A 151 25.77 31.08 -5.27
CA GLU A 151 26.88 32.02 -5.38
C GLU A 151 27.89 31.74 -6.52
N THR A 152 27.74 30.60 -7.20
CA THR A 152 28.52 30.32 -8.40
C THR A 152 27.82 30.96 -9.61
N SER A 153 28.03 32.26 -9.81
CA SER A 153 27.50 33.00 -10.95
C SER A 153 28.18 32.56 -12.25
N SER A 154 27.67 31.52 -12.86
CA SER A 154 27.88 31.27 -14.29
C SER A 154 26.99 32.23 -15.08
N THR A 155 27.57 32.99 -16.00
CA THR A 155 26.82 33.79 -16.98
C THR A 155 25.94 32.86 -17.79
N ALA A 156 24.71 33.29 -18.11
CA ALA A 156 23.69 32.46 -18.76
C ALA A 156 24.13 31.82 -20.10
N ASP A 157 25.20 32.34 -20.71
CA ASP A 157 25.76 31.87 -21.98
C ASP A 157 26.67 30.64 -21.85
N ASP A 158 27.04 30.23 -20.61
CA ASP A 158 27.99 29.14 -20.35
C ASP A 158 27.35 27.92 -19.64
N LEU A 159 26.02 27.88 -19.57
CA LEU A 159 25.34 26.77 -18.93
C LEU A 159 25.34 25.52 -19.82
N PRO A 160 25.83 24.37 -19.33
CA PRO A 160 25.78 23.12 -20.08
C PRO A 160 24.35 22.61 -20.23
N ASN A 161 24.09 21.92 -21.33
CA ASN A 161 22.85 21.14 -21.45
C ASN A 161 22.91 19.97 -20.49
N ILE A 162 21.91 19.85 -19.58
CA ILE A 162 21.79 18.74 -18.65
C ILE A 162 20.74 17.77 -19.18
N VAL A 163 21.16 16.54 -19.48
CA VAL A 163 20.27 15.45 -19.86
C VAL A 163 20.22 14.47 -18.70
N VAL A 164 19.06 14.30 -18.12
CA VAL A 164 18.83 13.31 -17.05
C VAL A 164 18.15 12.10 -17.66
N ILE A 165 18.81 10.96 -17.59
CA ILE A 165 18.27 9.67 -18.04
C ILE A 165 18.01 8.83 -16.79
N MET A 166 16.72 8.52 -16.53
CA MET A 166 16.34 7.59 -15.48
C MET A 166 16.27 6.19 -16.08
N ASP A 167 17.24 5.36 -15.73
CA ASP A 167 17.29 3.97 -16.18
C ASP A 167 16.89 3.05 -15.03
N GLU A 168 15.57 2.87 -14.85
CA GLU A 168 15.00 2.11 -13.76
C GLU A 168 15.19 0.59 -13.87
N CYS A 169 15.50 0.11 -15.07
CA CYS A 169 15.59 -1.33 -15.37
C CYS A 169 16.95 -1.73 -15.93
N PHE A 170 17.97 -0.92 -15.68
CA PHE A 170 19.31 -1.27 -16.12
C PHE A 170 19.78 -2.57 -15.46
N SER A 171 20.15 -3.54 -16.29
CA SER A 171 20.67 -4.80 -15.82
C SER A 171 21.79 -5.27 -16.74
N ASP A 172 22.73 -6.01 -16.19
CA ASP A 172 23.77 -6.65 -16.98
C ASP A 172 23.15 -7.67 -17.95
N PRO A 173 23.21 -7.43 -19.29
CA PRO A 173 22.61 -8.34 -20.26
C PRO A 173 23.34 -9.69 -20.34
N THR A 174 24.56 -9.82 -19.82
CA THR A 174 25.26 -11.12 -19.77
C THR A 174 24.56 -12.16 -18.91
N VAL A 175 23.63 -11.73 -18.00
CA VAL A 175 22.76 -12.64 -17.25
C VAL A 175 21.79 -13.41 -18.16
N LEU A 176 21.47 -12.88 -19.34
CA LEU A 176 20.55 -13.50 -20.28
C LEU A 176 21.21 -14.53 -21.22
N GLY A 177 22.53 -14.52 -21.31
CA GLY A 177 23.31 -15.42 -22.15
C GLY A 177 24.66 -14.84 -22.58
N ASP A 178 25.42 -15.62 -23.32
CA ASP A 178 26.70 -15.17 -23.85
C ASP A 178 26.46 -14.15 -24.96
N PHE A 179 26.75 -12.88 -24.68
CA PHE A 179 26.76 -11.86 -25.69
C PHE A 179 27.98 -10.93 -25.49
N SER A 180 28.50 -10.43 -26.59
CA SER A 180 29.66 -9.54 -26.56
C SER A 180 29.27 -8.16 -27.09
N CYS A 181 29.66 -7.11 -26.36
CA CYS A 181 29.61 -5.75 -26.83
C CYS A 181 30.98 -5.32 -27.35
N ASN A 182 30.97 -4.31 -28.26
CA ASN A 182 32.19 -3.69 -28.75
C ASN A 182 32.87 -2.77 -27.73
N GLU A 183 32.14 -2.41 -26.68
CA GLU A 183 32.62 -1.58 -25.56
C GLU A 183 32.09 -2.11 -24.24
N ASP A 184 32.79 -1.80 -23.16
CA ASP A 184 32.33 -2.07 -21.80
C ASP A 184 31.13 -1.15 -21.49
N PHE A 185 30.02 -1.76 -21.07
CA PHE A 185 28.75 -1.06 -20.78
C PHE A 185 28.43 -0.96 -19.29
N MET A 186 29.33 -1.45 -18.42
CA MET A 186 29.21 -1.40 -16.95
C MET A 186 30.18 -0.39 -16.35
#